data_4e457ef7a112de2c1a4427a9b455fb29
#
_entry.id   4e457ef7a112de2c1a4427a9b455fb29
#
_cell.length_a   1.000
_cell.length_b   1.000
_cell.length_c   1.000
_cell.angle_alpha   90.00
_cell.angle_beta   90.00
_cell.angle_gamma   90.00
#
_symmetry.space_group_name_H-M   'P 1'
#
loop_
_entity.id
_entity.type
_entity.pdbx_description
1 polymer ?
#
loop_
_entity_poly.entity_id
_entity_poly.type
_entity_poly.pdbx_seq_one_letter_code
_entity_poly.pdbx_strand_id
1 'polypeptide(L)'
;MRRVLDTNVVVSGLLWDGAPRTLLQFARETRVDRIASAPLLAELTNIFERGKFAKKIAAATLTVDELVDRYAALVQVVRPALTARIASDPDDEVVIGTALAATADLIVTGDQALLSVAAYRSIRIVSVSQARQAIG
;
A
#
# COMPACT_ATOMS: atom_id res chain seq x y z
N MET A 1 -14.72 3.42 -3.35
CA MET A 1 -13.91 2.18 -3.45
C MET A 1 -12.82 2.19 -2.40
N ARG A 2 -12.71 1.14 -1.62
CA ARG A 2 -11.75 1.04 -0.51
C ARG A 2 -10.57 0.17 -0.94
N ARG A 3 -9.34 0.69 -0.79
CA ARG A 3 -8.12 0.06 -1.29
C ARG A 3 -7.05 -0.04 -0.22
N VAL A 4 -6.34 -1.16 -0.21
CA VAL A 4 -5.09 -1.32 0.53
C VAL A 4 -3.96 -1.39 -0.49
N LEU A 5 -2.96 -0.52 -0.33
CA LEU A 5 -1.76 -0.54 -1.17
C LEU A 5 -0.65 -1.28 -0.43
N ASP A 6 -0.07 -2.27 -1.09
CA ASP A 6 1.11 -2.96 -0.57
C ASP A 6 2.26 -1.94 -0.41
N THR A 7 3.11 -2.15 0.57
CA THR A 7 4.16 -1.19 0.94
C THR A 7 5.07 -0.82 -0.23
N ASN A 8 5.43 -1.79 -1.08
CA ASN A 8 6.27 -1.50 -2.25
C ASN A 8 5.60 -0.58 -3.27
N VAL A 9 4.28 -0.67 -3.41
CA VAL A 9 3.51 0.25 -4.27
C VAL A 9 3.56 1.66 -3.69
N VAL A 10 3.42 1.79 -2.37
CA VAL A 10 3.50 3.09 -1.68
C VAL A 10 4.89 3.71 -1.84
N VAL A 11 5.95 2.92 -1.63
CA VAL A 11 7.34 3.38 -1.80
C VAL A 11 7.54 3.94 -3.20
N SER A 12 7.14 3.18 -4.22
CA SER A 12 7.27 3.63 -5.61
C SER A 12 6.45 4.88 -5.89
N GLY A 13 5.25 4.97 -5.34
CA GLY A 13 4.36 6.12 -5.55
C GLY A 13 4.84 7.40 -4.88
N LEU A 14 5.55 7.28 -3.77
CA LEU A 14 6.07 8.45 -3.04
C LEU A 14 7.42 8.92 -3.57
N LEU A 15 8.27 8.03 -4.08
CA LEU A 15 9.64 8.35 -4.45
C LEU A 15 9.88 8.51 -5.95
N TRP A 16 9.10 7.87 -6.80
CA TRP A 16 9.31 7.91 -8.26
C TRP A 16 8.04 8.32 -9.00
N ASP A 17 8.24 8.89 -10.18
CA ASP A 17 7.14 9.13 -11.12
C ASP A 17 6.72 7.81 -11.77
N GLY A 18 5.52 7.77 -12.31
CA GLY A 18 4.99 6.62 -13.02
C GLY A 18 3.63 6.17 -12.52
N ALA A 19 3.25 4.94 -12.84
CA ALA A 19 1.93 4.41 -12.55
C ALA A 19 1.58 4.39 -11.06
N PRO A 20 2.47 4.00 -10.13
CA PRO A 20 2.14 4.05 -8.70
C PRO A 20 1.88 5.47 -8.19
N ARG A 21 2.66 6.45 -8.63
CA ARG A 21 2.42 7.86 -8.24
C ARG A 21 1.10 8.36 -8.80
N THR A 22 0.81 8.05 -10.04
CA THR A 22 -0.47 8.42 -10.67
C THR A 22 -1.64 7.82 -9.89
N LEU A 23 -1.52 6.57 -9.46
CA LEU A 23 -2.55 5.93 -8.66
C LEU A 23 -2.78 6.66 -7.33
N LEU A 24 -1.71 7.07 -6.63
CA LEU A 24 -1.82 7.83 -5.39
C LEU A 24 -2.47 9.19 -5.60
N GLN A 25 -2.09 9.91 -6.66
CA GLN A 25 -2.66 11.20 -6.99
C GLN A 25 -4.14 11.08 -7.37
N PHE A 26 -4.46 10.10 -8.21
CA PHE A 26 -5.82 9.89 -8.69
C PHE A 26 -6.79 9.55 -7.56
N ALA A 27 -6.36 8.73 -6.62
CA ALA A 27 -7.15 8.39 -5.45
C ALA A 27 -7.50 9.62 -4.61
N ARG A 28 -6.62 10.61 -4.59
CA ARG A 28 -6.80 11.87 -3.89
C ARG A 28 -7.92 12.71 -4.51
N GLU A 29 -8.04 12.67 -5.84
CA GLU A 29 -9.01 13.46 -6.60
C GLU A 29 -10.38 12.79 -6.68
N THR A 30 -10.42 11.46 -6.69
CA THR A 30 -11.64 10.69 -6.95
C THR A 30 -12.33 10.16 -5.69
N ARG A 31 -11.89 10.56 -4.52
CA ARG A 31 -12.42 10.09 -3.22
C ARG A 31 -12.34 8.57 -3.05
N VAL A 32 -11.31 7.96 -3.60
CA VAL A 32 -11.00 6.57 -3.29
C VAL A 32 -10.45 6.51 -1.87
N ASP A 33 -11.05 5.68 -1.03
CA ASP A 33 -10.57 5.51 0.34
C ASP A 33 -9.32 4.63 0.32
N ARG A 34 -8.23 5.15 0.84
CA ARG A 34 -7.00 4.40 1.06
C ARG A 34 -6.95 3.94 2.49
N ILE A 35 -6.62 2.68 2.66
CA ILE A 35 -6.59 2.03 3.96
C ILE A 35 -5.17 1.58 4.24
N ALA A 36 -4.72 1.76 5.47
CA ALA A 36 -3.46 1.22 5.97
C ALA A 36 -3.65 0.70 7.39
N SER A 37 -2.59 0.21 7.97
CA SER A 37 -2.56 -0.23 9.36
C SER A 37 -1.23 0.15 9.98
N ALA A 38 -1.15 0.15 11.31
CA ALA A 38 0.10 0.46 11.99
C ALA A 38 1.25 -0.45 11.56
N PRO A 39 1.08 -1.79 11.41
CA PRO A 39 2.15 -2.63 10.90
C PRO A 39 2.61 -2.26 9.49
N LEU A 40 1.70 -1.87 8.59
CA LEU A 40 2.07 -1.45 7.24
C LEU A 40 2.84 -0.13 7.25
N LEU A 41 2.44 0.82 8.08
CA LEU A 41 3.17 2.08 8.24
C LEU A 41 4.56 1.86 8.84
N ALA A 42 4.69 0.93 9.80
CA ALA A 42 5.98 0.57 10.37
C ALA A 42 6.91 -0.08 9.33
N GLU A 43 6.38 -0.94 8.49
CA GLU A 43 7.13 -1.54 7.38
C GLU A 43 7.60 -0.47 6.40
N LEU A 44 6.75 0.49 6.07
CA LEU A 44 7.11 1.61 5.20
C LEU A 44 8.29 2.40 5.77
N THR A 45 8.26 2.70 7.07
CA THR A 45 9.35 3.37 7.77
C THR A 45 10.65 2.57 7.66
N ASN A 46 10.59 1.27 7.91
CA ASN A 46 11.75 0.39 7.84
C ASN A 46 12.37 0.36 6.43
N ILE A 47 11.54 0.32 5.40
CA ILE A 47 12.01 0.33 4.01
C ILE A 47 12.69 1.67 3.68
N PHE A 48 12.10 2.80 4.07
CA PHE A 48 12.66 4.12 3.81
C PHE A 48 13.99 4.36 4.53
N GLU A 49 14.25 3.68 5.63
CA GLU A 49 15.51 3.78 6.37
C GLU A 49 16.65 3.01 5.70
N ARG A 50 16.38 2.19 4.70
CA ARG A 50 17.42 1.47 3.96
C ARG A 50 18.24 2.45 3.13
N GLY A 51 19.57 2.19 3.00
CA GLY A 51 20.53 3.14 2.48
C GLY A 51 20.18 3.82 1.17
N LYS A 52 19.71 3.07 0.18
CA LYS A 52 19.38 3.63 -1.14
C LYS A 52 18.18 4.56 -1.12
N PHE A 53 17.18 4.27 -0.29
CA PHE A 53 15.99 5.12 -0.15
C PHE A 53 16.28 6.33 0.74
N ALA A 54 17.02 6.12 1.83
CA ALA A 54 17.40 7.18 2.74
C ALA A 54 18.16 8.30 2.03
N LYS A 55 19.08 7.95 1.12
CA LYS A 55 19.81 8.94 0.32
C LYS A 55 18.90 9.76 -0.57
N LYS A 56 17.94 9.12 -1.24
CA LYS A 56 16.99 9.80 -2.12
C LYS A 56 16.09 10.75 -1.33
N ILE A 57 15.64 10.34 -0.16
CA ILE A 57 14.79 11.16 0.72
C ILE A 57 15.56 12.37 1.22
N ALA A 58 16.81 12.18 1.67
CA ALA A 58 17.66 13.27 2.13
C ALA A 58 17.97 14.27 1.02
N ALA A 59 18.20 13.79 -0.21
CA ALA A 59 18.43 14.65 -1.38
C ALA A 59 17.23 15.55 -1.68
N ALA A 60 16.01 15.11 -1.32
CA ALA A 60 14.79 15.91 -1.46
C ALA A 60 14.55 16.83 -0.25
N THR A 61 15.49 16.93 0.68
CA THR A 61 15.40 17.71 1.92
C THR A 61 14.25 17.28 2.83
N LEU A 62 13.92 15.99 2.79
CA LEU A 62 12.88 15.37 3.62
C LEU A 62 13.50 14.40 4.62
N THR A 63 12.78 14.16 5.72
CA THR A 63 13.09 13.06 6.63
C THR A 63 12.14 11.89 6.36
N VAL A 64 12.53 10.69 6.81
CA VAL A 64 11.65 9.51 6.72
C VAL A 64 10.35 9.77 7.46
N ASP A 65 10.41 10.34 8.66
CA ASP A 65 9.22 10.62 9.46
C ASP A 65 8.26 11.57 8.76
N GLU A 66 8.77 12.63 8.12
CA GLU A 66 7.94 13.56 7.36
C GLU A 66 7.21 12.86 6.22
N LEU A 67 7.90 11.98 5.51
CA LEU A 67 7.33 11.28 4.36
C LEU A 67 6.26 10.28 4.80
N VAL A 68 6.52 9.52 5.86
CA VAL A 68 5.54 8.58 6.41
C VAL A 68 4.33 9.32 6.96
N ASP A 69 4.54 10.44 7.66
CA ASP A 69 3.45 11.26 8.20
C ASP A 69 2.55 11.81 7.10
N ARG A 70 3.14 12.25 5.98
CA ARG A 70 2.36 12.70 4.82
C ARG A 70 1.46 11.59 4.27
N TYR A 71 2.00 10.39 4.15
CA TYR A 71 1.20 9.25 3.70
C TYR A 71 0.12 8.88 4.73
N ALA A 72 0.48 8.83 6.01
CA ALA A 72 -0.46 8.52 7.09
C ALA A 72 -1.66 9.47 7.12
N ALA A 73 -1.45 10.74 6.78
CA ALA A 73 -2.52 11.73 6.71
C ALA A 73 -3.51 11.47 5.56
N LEU A 74 -3.14 10.65 4.57
CA LEU A 74 -3.95 10.34 3.40
C LEU A 74 -4.74 9.03 3.53
N VAL A 75 -4.52 8.27 4.60
CA VAL A 75 -5.09 6.94 4.76
C VAL A 75 -6.00 6.86 5.96
N GLN A 76 -6.93 5.92 5.92
CA GLN A 76 -7.67 5.48 7.09
C GLN A 76 -6.90 4.32 7.73
N VAL A 77 -6.55 4.45 9.00
CA VAL A 77 -5.79 3.42 9.71
C VAL A 77 -6.76 2.48 10.41
N VAL A 78 -6.59 1.18 10.17
CA VAL A 78 -7.40 0.14 10.80
C VAL A 78 -6.47 -0.85 11.52
N ARG A 79 -7.03 -1.62 12.45
CA ARG A 79 -6.32 -2.73 13.08
C ARG A 79 -6.50 -3.97 12.19
N PRO A 80 -5.41 -4.63 11.76
CA PRO A 80 -5.53 -5.82 10.92
C PRO A 80 -6.33 -6.92 11.60
N ALA A 81 -7.19 -7.58 10.85
CA ALA A 81 -7.87 -8.78 11.30
C ALA A 81 -6.91 -9.97 11.29
N LEU A 82 -7.15 -10.94 12.16
CA LEU A 82 -6.45 -12.21 12.12
C LEU A 82 -6.98 -13.01 10.93
N THR A 83 -6.08 -13.64 10.19
CA THR A 83 -6.43 -14.47 9.04
C THR A 83 -5.96 -15.88 9.23
N ALA A 84 -6.63 -16.84 8.59
CA ALA A 84 -6.04 -18.14 8.34
C ALA A 84 -4.83 -17.91 7.42
N ARG A 85 -3.80 -18.72 7.56
CA ARG A 85 -2.56 -18.55 6.79
C ARG A 85 -2.83 -18.79 5.30
N ILE A 86 -2.90 -17.70 4.53
CA ILE A 86 -3.28 -17.72 3.12
C ILE A 86 -2.04 -17.49 2.26
N ALA A 87 -1.19 -16.56 2.65
CA ALA A 87 0.05 -16.24 1.96
C ALA A 87 1.22 -16.94 2.64
N SER A 88 2.28 -17.21 1.87
CA SER A 88 3.50 -17.84 2.40
C SER A 88 4.32 -16.88 3.25
N ASP A 89 4.20 -15.57 3.00
CA ASP A 89 4.95 -14.54 3.69
C ASP A 89 4.08 -13.88 4.78
N PRO A 90 4.55 -13.82 6.04
CA PRO A 90 3.80 -13.13 7.11
C PRO A 90 3.49 -11.67 6.81
N ASP A 91 4.32 -10.97 6.04
CA ASP A 91 4.07 -9.59 5.67
C ASP A 91 2.86 -9.47 4.74
N ASP A 92 2.68 -10.44 3.85
CA ASP A 92 1.50 -10.50 2.97
C ASP A 92 0.22 -10.78 3.77
N GLU A 93 0.31 -11.56 4.86
CA GLU A 93 -0.83 -11.81 5.75
C GLU A 93 -1.31 -10.51 6.41
N VAL A 94 -0.40 -9.60 6.75
CA VAL A 94 -0.75 -8.30 7.31
C VAL A 94 -1.53 -7.46 6.29
N VAL A 95 -1.14 -7.50 5.02
CA VAL A 95 -1.86 -6.81 3.93
C VAL A 95 -3.29 -7.34 3.82
N ILE A 96 -3.43 -8.65 3.79
CA ILE A 96 -4.75 -9.30 3.70
C ILE A 96 -5.59 -8.98 4.95
N GLY A 97 -5.00 -9.07 6.15
CA GLY A 97 -5.68 -8.76 7.40
C GLY A 97 -6.15 -7.31 7.47
N THR A 98 -5.35 -6.38 6.96
CA THR A 98 -5.73 -4.97 6.87
C THR A 98 -6.95 -4.80 5.95
N ALA A 99 -6.93 -5.43 4.79
CA ALA A 99 -8.04 -5.38 3.84
C ALA A 99 -9.32 -5.99 4.42
N LEU A 100 -9.22 -7.09 5.14
CA LEU A 100 -10.37 -7.71 5.79
C LEU A 100 -10.98 -6.79 6.85
N ALA A 101 -10.15 -6.19 7.70
CA ALA A 101 -10.62 -5.29 8.76
C ALA A 101 -11.37 -4.08 8.20
N ALA A 102 -10.95 -3.60 7.04
CA ALA A 102 -11.53 -2.43 6.38
C ALA A 102 -12.66 -2.77 5.41
N THR A 103 -12.97 -4.04 5.21
CA THR A 103 -13.87 -4.50 4.14
C THR A 103 -13.48 -3.86 2.80
N ALA A 104 -12.20 -3.94 2.47
CA ALA A 104 -11.66 -3.33 1.26
C ALA A 104 -12.16 -4.05 0.00
N ASP A 105 -12.20 -3.32 -1.10
CA ASP A 105 -12.56 -3.87 -2.41
C ASP A 105 -11.34 -4.44 -3.13
N LEU A 106 -10.20 -3.77 -2.98
CA LEU A 106 -8.96 -4.13 -3.67
C LEU A 106 -7.76 -4.12 -2.74
N ILE A 107 -6.83 -5.04 -3.02
CA ILE A 107 -5.43 -4.95 -2.62
C ILE A 107 -4.62 -4.69 -3.88
N VAL A 108 -3.78 -3.65 -3.88
CA VAL A 108 -2.92 -3.30 -5.00
C VAL A 108 -1.48 -3.67 -4.65
N THR A 109 -0.87 -4.53 -5.44
CA THR A 109 0.47 -5.04 -5.16
C THR A 109 1.27 -5.30 -6.43
N GLY A 110 2.60 -5.32 -6.30
CA GLY A 110 3.51 -5.81 -7.34
C GLY A 110 4.11 -7.17 -7.01
N ASP A 111 3.77 -7.75 -5.86
CA ASP A 111 4.30 -9.04 -5.42
C ASP A 111 3.59 -10.18 -6.17
N GLN A 112 4.35 -10.98 -6.91
CA GLN A 112 3.82 -12.07 -7.71
C GLN A 112 3.15 -13.15 -6.85
N ALA A 113 3.70 -13.44 -5.66
CA ALA A 113 3.12 -14.42 -4.76
C ALA A 113 1.72 -13.98 -4.29
N LEU A 114 1.56 -12.69 -3.97
CA LEU A 114 0.27 -12.13 -3.57
C LEU A 114 -0.70 -12.05 -4.75
N LEU A 115 -0.23 -11.63 -5.92
CA LEU A 115 -1.04 -11.58 -7.14
C LEU A 115 -1.56 -12.97 -7.53
N SER A 116 -0.80 -14.03 -7.27
CA SER A 116 -1.22 -15.41 -7.60
C SER A 116 -2.39 -15.89 -6.74
N VAL A 117 -2.63 -15.27 -5.58
CA VAL A 117 -3.84 -15.53 -4.79
C VAL A 117 -5.09 -15.03 -5.51
N ALA A 118 -4.96 -13.97 -6.30
CA ALA A 118 -5.99 -13.36 -7.17
C ALA A 118 -7.16 -12.72 -6.42
N ALA A 119 -7.74 -13.42 -5.46
CA ALA A 119 -8.83 -12.89 -4.65
C ALA A 119 -8.91 -13.64 -3.33
N TYR A 120 -9.38 -12.94 -2.31
CA TYR A 120 -9.70 -13.56 -1.03
C TYR A 120 -11.05 -13.01 -0.57
N ARG A 121 -12.04 -13.90 -0.47
CA ARG A 121 -13.43 -13.49 -0.22
C ARG A 121 -13.87 -12.48 -1.30
N SER A 122 -14.38 -11.32 -0.90
CA SER A 122 -14.81 -10.27 -1.81
C SER A 122 -13.69 -9.30 -2.18
N ILE A 123 -12.45 -9.52 -1.70
CA ILE A 123 -11.32 -8.65 -1.95
C ILE A 123 -10.55 -9.15 -3.17
N ARG A 124 -10.42 -8.30 -4.19
CA ARG A 124 -9.61 -8.61 -5.37
C ARG A 124 -8.18 -8.15 -5.16
N ILE A 125 -7.24 -8.97 -5.60
CA ILE A 125 -5.80 -8.65 -5.54
C ILE A 125 -5.34 -8.35 -6.96
N VAL A 126 -4.90 -7.11 -7.19
CA VAL A 126 -4.63 -6.59 -8.53
C VAL A 126 -3.29 -5.88 -8.59
N SER A 127 -2.76 -5.75 -9.80
CA SER A 127 -1.58 -4.94 -10.07
C SER A 127 -1.94 -3.45 -10.09
N VAL A 128 -0.89 -2.60 -10.08
CA VAL A 128 -1.07 -1.15 -10.23
C VAL A 128 -1.78 -0.82 -11.55
N SER A 129 -1.39 -1.48 -12.63
CA SER A 129 -1.99 -1.27 -13.94
C SER A 129 -3.48 -1.59 -13.93
N GLN A 130 -3.87 -2.73 -13.35
CA GLN A 130 -5.27 -3.11 -13.22
C GLN A 130 -6.06 -2.15 -12.33
N ALA A 131 -5.45 -1.67 -11.25
CA ALA A 131 -6.09 -0.72 -10.34
C ALA A 131 -6.36 0.62 -11.05
N ARG A 132 -5.45 1.08 -11.89
CA ARG A 132 -5.64 2.30 -12.68
C ARG A 132 -6.80 2.17 -13.66
N GLN A 133 -6.91 1.04 -14.31
CA GLN A 133 -8.03 0.77 -15.23
C GLN A 133 -9.37 0.74 -14.49
N ALA A 134 -9.41 0.24 -13.26
CA ALA A 134 -10.62 0.19 -12.47
C ALA A 134 -11.11 1.58 -12.01
N ILE A 135 -10.21 2.57 -11.91
CA ILE A 135 -10.57 3.95 -11.59
C ILE A 135 -11.05 4.68 -12.85
N GLY A 136 -10.35 4.46 -13.90
CA GLY A 136 -10.61 5.10 -15.17
C GLY A 136 -11.79 4.52 -15.85
#